data_1574af605715963a353cd7ff8a84b021
#
_entry.id   1574af605715963a353cd7ff8a84b021
#
_cell.length_a   1.000
_cell.length_b   1.000
_cell.length_c   1.000
_cell.angle_alpha   90.00
_cell.angle_beta   90.00
_cell.angle_gamma   90.00
#
_symmetry.space_group_name_H-M   'P 1'
#
loop_
_entity.id
_entity.type
_entity.pdbx_description
1 polymer ?
#
loop_
_entity_poly.entity_id
_entity_poly.type
_entity_poly.pdbx_seq_one_letter_code
_entity_poly.pdbx_strand_id
1 'polypeptide(L)'
;MKKKLVLGALCVSIILTTGIGASAEVSESHSQWAEESLISADEAGLLPNFFADRDLTANISRIDFCHLAYKMLEQKSLISENNVKSSFADTDDNEVAFLANSGIINGRSETKFAPNDDITREEAAVILTNTAEFMGVKEDIALFDTVFSDYDTVSDWAKESVRKMDSLGIMRGVGDNNFSPKSNYTMEQSAITMLKLFNLDVSDYASDVYEVKIDGDLSLFSGEDKQWIKNDGKIIFTYDGPEEDIADDERSFVFFEKSGKWYFYIHNNKSENYSKNNKCTGIYNAETGNMDYTLMVDTLNNNQGRTDHIDFADDYYMVTTYGSAGAEPVSYITNMELYSYEGEKLASSHYSSYLGGDFLDKDEYPCNNRQIRVDFEKA
;
A
#
# COMPACT_ATOMS: atom_id res chain seq x y z
N MET A 1 26.59 -9.91 -59.31
CA MET A 1 26.19 -11.03 -58.45
C MET A 1 26.74 -10.79 -57.06
N LYS A 2 25.90 -10.32 -56.12
CA LYS A 2 26.28 -10.06 -54.71
C LYS A 2 25.72 -11.18 -53.87
N LYS A 3 26.58 -12.01 -53.27
CA LYS A 3 26.23 -13.05 -52.32
C LYS A 3 25.90 -12.39 -50.97
N LYS A 4 24.70 -12.59 -50.46
CA LYS A 4 24.33 -12.27 -49.07
C LYS A 4 24.83 -13.37 -48.14
N LEU A 5 25.66 -13.00 -47.18
CA LEU A 5 26.06 -13.84 -46.06
C LEU A 5 24.99 -13.77 -45.00
N VAL A 6 24.37 -14.89 -44.66
CA VAL A 6 23.43 -15.01 -43.54
C VAL A 6 24.26 -15.46 -42.34
N LEU A 7 24.38 -14.58 -41.35
CA LEU A 7 25.04 -14.89 -40.08
C LEU A 7 23.96 -15.45 -39.15
N GLY A 8 23.99 -16.76 -38.92
CA GLY A 8 23.16 -17.41 -37.92
C GLY A 8 23.74 -17.17 -36.54
N ALA A 9 22.98 -16.46 -35.70
CA ALA A 9 23.30 -16.33 -34.28
C ALA A 9 22.87 -17.61 -33.55
N LEU A 10 23.84 -18.37 -33.08
CA LEU A 10 23.65 -19.54 -32.22
C LEU A 10 23.45 -19.03 -30.79
N CYS A 11 22.21 -18.94 -30.32
CA CYS A 11 21.93 -18.72 -28.92
C CYS A 11 22.19 -20.02 -28.14
N VAL A 12 23.31 -20.08 -27.44
CA VAL A 12 23.57 -21.13 -26.44
C VAL A 12 22.81 -20.75 -25.20
N SER A 13 21.65 -21.37 -24.97
CA SER A 13 20.94 -21.31 -23.72
C SER A 13 21.67 -22.17 -22.69
N ILE A 14 22.31 -21.53 -21.71
CA ILE A 14 22.83 -22.23 -20.53
C ILE A 14 21.63 -22.48 -19.64
N ILE A 15 21.11 -23.70 -19.63
CA ILE A 15 20.10 -24.15 -18.64
C ILE A 15 20.86 -24.40 -17.35
N LEU A 16 20.76 -23.46 -16.39
CA LEU A 16 21.07 -23.74 -15.00
C LEU A 16 19.90 -24.57 -14.44
N THR A 17 20.09 -25.87 -14.33
CA THR A 17 19.18 -26.74 -13.57
C THR A 17 19.45 -26.56 -12.09
N THR A 18 18.81 -25.53 -11.49
CA THR A 18 18.48 -25.56 -10.06
C THR A 18 17.16 -26.29 -9.97
N GLY A 19 17.07 -27.32 -9.09
CA GLY A 19 15.88 -28.16 -8.95
C GLY A 19 14.65 -27.35 -8.56
N ILE A 20 13.91 -26.95 -9.58
CA ILE A 20 12.58 -26.40 -9.47
C ILE A 20 11.66 -27.63 -9.49
N GLY A 21 10.84 -27.80 -8.46
CA GLY A 21 9.77 -28.78 -8.49
C GLY A 21 8.96 -28.57 -9.78
N ALA A 22 8.57 -29.68 -10.42
CA ALA A 22 7.82 -29.64 -11.66
C ALA A 22 6.58 -28.76 -11.45
N SER A 23 6.52 -27.60 -12.13
CA SER A 23 5.30 -26.81 -12.20
C SER A 23 4.23 -27.65 -12.89
N ALA A 24 3.01 -27.60 -12.40
CA ALA A 24 1.89 -28.19 -13.11
C ALA A 24 1.68 -27.34 -14.37
N GLU A 25 1.65 -27.97 -15.53
CA GLU A 25 1.33 -27.28 -16.78
C GLU A 25 -0.12 -26.79 -16.67
N VAL A 26 -0.34 -25.46 -16.85
CA VAL A 26 -1.70 -24.88 -16.78
C VAL A 26 -2.57 -25.49 -17.87
N SER A 27 -3.80 -25.92 -17.52
CA SER A 27 -4.76 -26.44 -18.50
C SER A 27 -5.03 -25.41 -19.59
N GLU A 28 -5.10 -25.86 -20.86
CA GLU A 28 -5.48 -25.02 -22.00
C GLU A 28 -6.97 -24.57 -21.95
N SER A 29 -7.77 -25.16 -21.07
CA SER A 29 -9.21 -24.83 -20.90
C SER A 29 -9.43 -23.74 -19.87
N HIS A 30 -9.18 -22.50 -20.27
CA HIS A 30 -9.40 -21.28 -19.48
C HIS A 30 -9.85 -20.11 -20.37
N SER A 31 -10.35 -19.06 -19.73
CA SER A 31 -10.70 -17.81 -20.42
C SER A 31 -9.44 -17.03 -20.82
N GLN A 32 -9.45 -16.41 -22.00
CA GLN A 32 -8.32 -15.62 -22.50
C GLN A 32 -7.87 -14.51 -21.52
N TRP A 33 -8.82 -13.89 -20.80
CA TRP A 33 -8.52 -12.83 -19.82
C TRP A 33 -7.74 -13.35 -18.60
N ALA A 34 -7.81 -14.64 -18.30
CA ALA A 34 -7.18 -15.29 -17.14
C ALA A 34 -5.75 -15.77 -17.42
N GLU A 35 -5.36 -15.94 -18.69
CA GLU A 35 -4.14 -16.63 -19.14
C GLU A 35 -2.88 -16.12 -18.44
N GLU A 36 -2.62 -14.81 -18.50
CA GLU A 36 -1.40 -14.22 -17.92
C GLU A 36 -1.32 -14.43 -16.39
N SER A 37 -2.45 -14.29 -15.70
CA SER A 37 -2.51 -14.50 -14.25
C SER A 37 -2.38 -15.98 -13.86
N LEU A 38 -2.91 -16.89 -14.66
CA LEU A 38 -2.78 -18.33 -14.44
C LEU A 38 -1.33 -18.80 -14.63
N ILE A 39 -0.65 -18.31 -15.67
CA ILE A 39 0.79 -18.55 -15.88
C ILE A 39 1.60 -18.04 -14.66
N SER A 40 1.32 -16.82 -14.22
CA SER A 40 2.01 -16.24 -13.05
C SER A 40 1.75 -17.03 -11.76
N ALA A 41 0.53 -17.55 -11.57
CA ALA A 41 0.19 -18.39 -10.43
C ALA A 41 0.92 -19.77 -10.48
N ASP A 42 1.05 -20.35 -11.65
CA ASP A 42 1.80 -21.59 -11.85
C ASP A 42 3.30 -21.38 -11.62
N GLU A 43 3.90 -20.34 -12.20
CA GLU A 43 5.30 -19.96 -11.97
C GLU A 43 5.62 -19.69 -10.49
N ALA A 44 4.64 -19.14 -9.73
CA ALA A 44 4.74 -18.96 -8.30
C ALA A 44 4.53 -20.25 -7.50
N GLY A 45 4.23 -21.39 -8.16
CA GLY A 45 3.99 -22.68 -7.52
C GLY A 45 2.70 -22.74 -6.70
N LEU A 46 1.72 -21.89 -7.02
CA LEU A 46 0.45 -21.80 -6.27
C LEU A 46 -0.59 -22.81 -6.71
N LEU A 47 -0.49 -23.33 -7.94
CA LEU A 47 -1.52 -24.20 -8.51
C LEU A 47 -1.31 -25.66 -8.09
N PRO A 48 -2.29 -26.30 -7.39
CA PRO A 48 -2.28 -27.74 -7.19
C PRO A 48 -2.36 -28.50 -8.51
N ASN A 49 -1.83 -29.74 -8.54
CA ASN A 49 -1.72 -30.54 -9.75
C ASN A 49 -3.05 -30.74 -10.52
N PHE A 50 -4.18 -30.68 -9.84
CA PHE A 50 -5.48 -30.85 -10.50
C PHE A 50 -5.87 -29.68 -11.40
N PHE A 51 -5.15 -28.54 -11.36
CA PHE A 51 -5.34 -27.44 -12.31
C PHE A 51 -4.87 -27.77 -13.72
N ALA A 52 -3.95 -28.73 -13.88
CA ALA A 52 -3.43 -29.12 -15.21
C ALA A 52 -4.47 -29.84 -16.08
N ASP A 53 -5.37 -30.63 -15.44
CA ASP A 53 -6.24 -31.57 -16.13
C ASP A 53 -7.72 -31.17 -16.15
N ARG A 54 -8.09 -30.01 -15.58
CA ARG A 54 -9.49 -29.57 -15.43
C ARG A 54 -9.82 -28.36 -16.31
N ASP A 55 -11.10 -28.21 -16.61
CA ASP A 55 -11.64 -26.99 -17.19
C ASP A 55 -11.65 -25.89 -16.11
N LEU A 56 -10.80 -24.87 -16.27
CA LEU A 56 -10.62 -23.80 -15.29
C LEU A 56 -11.78 -22.79 -15.29
N THR A 57 -12.65 -22.83 -16.31
CA THR A 57 -13.90 -22.07 -16.33
C THR A 57 -15.00 -22.70 -15.48
N ALA A 58 -14.84 -23.95 -15.06
CA ALA A 58 -15.77 -24.67 -14.20
C ALA A 58 -15.75 -24.14 -12.76
N ASN A 59 -16.84 -24.42 -12.03
CA ASN A 59 -16.91 -24.10 -10.61
C ASN A 59 -15.83 -24.85 -9.81
N ILE A 60 -15.28 -24.19 -8.77
CA ILE A 60 -14.40 -24.84 -7.83
C ILE A 60 -15.18 -25.40 -6.64
N SER A 61 -14.83 -26.62 -6.19
CA SER A 61 -15.40 -27.17 -4.98
C SER A 61 -14.78 -26.51 -3.72
N ARG A 62 -15.48 -26.62 -2.59
CA ARG A 62 -14.99 -26.11 -1.29
C ARG A 62 -13.66 -26.73 -0.89
N ILE A 63 -13.47 -28.04 -1.14
CA ILE A 63 -12.21 -28.72 -0.80
C ILE A 63 -11.08 -28.27 -1.75
N ASP A 64 -11.33 -28.14 -3.04
CA ASP A 64 -10.31 -27.67 -4.00
C ASP A 64 -9.88 -26.23 -3.70
N PHE A 65 -10.82 -25.37 -3.26
CA PHE A 65 -10.50 -24.01 -2.83
C PHE A 65 -9.63 -24.00 -1.56
N CYS A 66 -9.89 -24.93 -0.62
CA CYS A 66 -9.03 -25.09 0.55
C CYS A 66 -7.63 -25.58 0.19
N HIS A 67 -7.50 -26.55 -0.72
CA HIS A 67 -6.18 -27.00 -1.20
C HIS A 67 -5.39 -25.86 -1.86
N LEU A 68 -6.07 -24.98 -2.61
CA LEU A 68 -5.45 -23.81 -3.20
C LEU A 68 -4.97 -22.80 -2.13
N ALA A 69 -5.78 -22.55 -1.10
CA ALA A 69 -5.41 -21.70 0.02
C ALA A 69 -4.25 -22.28 0.85
N TYR A 70 -4.30 -23.58 1.12
CA TYR A 70 -3.21 -24.29 1.82
C TYR A 70 -1.90 -24.21 1.04
N LYS A 71 -1.95 -24.48 -0.28
CA LYS A 71 -0.80 -24.42 -1.16
C LYS A 71 -0.15 -23.03 -1.17
N MET A 72 -0.95 -21.97 -1.19
CA MET A 72 -0.47 -20.60 -1.11
C MET A 72 0.23 -20.32 0.22
N LEU A 73 -0.33 -20.75 1.36
CA LEU A 73 0.29 -20.62 2.67
C LEU A 73 1.60 -21.44 2.79
N GLU A 74 1.66 -22.61 2.15
CA GLU A 74 2.87 -23.43 2.05
C GLU A 74 3.99 -22.67 1.32
N GLN A 75 3.69 -22.03 0.17
CA GLN A 75 4.65 -21.24 -0.59
C GLN A 75 5.16 -20.01 0.21
N LYS A 76 4.35 -19.46 1.10
CA LYS A 76 4.77 -18.42 2.03
C LYS A 76 5.49 -18.93 3.29
N SER A 77 5.71 -20.25 3.39
CA SER A 77 6.33 -20.88 4.57
C SER A 77 5.57 -20.64 5.88
N LEU A 78 4.26 -20.48 5.80
CA LEU A 78 3.39 -20.22 6.95
C LEU A 78 2.76 -21.51 7.52
N ILE A 79 3.01 -22.66 6.91
CA ILE A 79 2.52 -23.95 7.39
C ILE A 79 3.51 -24.52 8.41
N SER A 80 3.05 -24.73 9.64
CA SER A 80 3.78 -25.51 10.63
C SER A 80 3.36 -26.98 10.57
N GLU A 81 4.30 -27.90 10.84
CA GLU A 81 3.97 -29.33 10.95
C GLU A 81 2.98 -29.55 12.09
N ASN A 82 1.72 -29.84 11.74
CA ASN A 82 0.68 -30.18 12.69
C ASN A 82 -0.06 -31.44 12.23
N ASN A 83 0.09 -32.53 12.97
CA ASN A 83 -0.74 -33.70 12.86
C ASN A 83 -2.11 -33.44 13.53
N VAL A 84 -2.91 -32.57 12.92
CA VAL A 84 -4.23 -32.24 13.46
C VAL A 84 -5.29 -33.07 12.75
N LYS A 85 -6.22 -33.64 13.50
CA LYS A 85 -7.35 -34.37 12.92
C LYS A 85 -8.49 -33.42 12.60
N SER A 86 -9.17 -33.68 11.48
CA SER A 86 -10.38 -32.97 11.12
C SER A 86 -11.47 -33.18 12.20
N SER A 87 -12.17 -32.10 12.54
CA SER A 87 -13.39 -32.15 13.36
C SER A 87 -14.63 -32.51 12.54
N PHE A 88 -14.52 -32.52 11.20
CA PHE A 88 -15.63 -32.79 10.31
C PHE A 88 -15.80 -34.31 10.07
N ALA A 89 -17.04 -34.77 10.06
CA ALA A 89 -17.37 -36.18 9.87
C ALA A 89 -17.38 -36.62 8.39
N ASP A 90 -17.40 -35.67 7.47
CA ASP A 90 -17.51 -35.87 6.02
C ASP A 90 -16.20 -35.63 5.26
N THR A 91 -15.09 -35.36 5.98
CA THR A 91 -13.74 -35.29 5.41
C THR A 91 -12.69 -35.56 6.48
N ASP A 92 -11.66 -36.34 6.12
CA ASP A 92 -10.45 -36.59 6.90
C ASP A 92 -9.22 -35.96 6.30
N ASP A 93 -9.42 -34.99 5.38
CA ASP A 93 -8.37 -34.26 4.69
C ASP A 93 -7.55 -33.40 5.66
N ASN A 94 -6.21 -33.57 5.62
CA ASN A 94 -5.29 -32.90 6.54
C ASN A 94 -5.16 -31.40 6.29
N GLU A 95 -5.27 -30.94 5.04
CA GLU A 95 -5.18 -29.53 4.68
C GLU A 95 -6.44 -28.80 5.15
N VAL A 96 -7.61 -29.41 4.97
CA VAL A 96 -8.88 -28.91 5.53
C VAL A 96 -8.81 -28.88 7.07
N ALA A 97 -8.24 -29.90 7.70
CA ALA A 97 -8.06 -29.94 9.16
C ALA A 97 -7.15 -28.82 9.66
N PHE A 98 -6.04 -28.54 8.96
CA PHE A 98 -5.14 -27.44 9.28
C PHE A 98 -5.87 -26.09 9.19
N LEU A 99 -6.53 -25.81 8.06
CA LEU A 99 -7.22 -24.54 7.82
C LEU A 99 -8.36 -24.31 8.84
N ALA A 100 -9.08 -25.37 9.22
CA ALA A 100 -10.13 -25.28 10.23
C ALA A 100 -9.56 -24.96 11.63
N ASN A 101 -8.49 -25.64 12.03
CA ASN A 101 -7.87 -25.40 13.34
C ASN A 101 -7.14 -24.04 13.42
N SER A 102 -6.73 -23.49 12.28
CA SER A 102 -6.17 -22.15 12.16
C SER A 102 -7.24 -21.04 12.08
N GLY A 103 -8.53 -21.39 12.15
CA GLY A 103 -9.62 -20.43 12.06
C GLY A 103 -9.88 -19.87 10.66
N ILE A 104 -9.19 -20.40 9.64
CA ILE A 104 -9.30 -19.91 8.25
C ILE A 104 -10.62 -20.32 7.63
N ILE A 105 -11.10 -21.54 7.93
CA ILE A 105 -12.35 -22.06 7.40
C ILE A 105 -13.30 -22.51 8.51
N ASN A 106 -14.59 -22.41 8.21
CA ASN A 106 -15.66 -22.99 9.03
C ASN A 106 -16.43 -24.05 8.23
N GLY A 107 -16.97 -25.03 8.93
CA GLY A 107 -17.92 -25.98 8.35
C GLY A 107 -19.28 -25.32 8.06
N ARG A 108 -20.13 -26.02 7.31
CA ARG A 108 -21.56 -25.66 7.19
C ARG A 108 -22.33 -25.97 8.49
N SER A 109 -21.72 -26.81 9.36
CA SER A 109 -22.10 -27.04 10.76
C SER A 109 -20.87 -27.50 11.53
N GLU A 110 -21.00 -27.73 12.85
CA GLU A 110 -19.91 -28.19 13.71
C GLU A 110 -19.22 -29.46 13.21
N THR A 111 -19.96 -30.35 12.52
CA THR A 111 -19.46 -31.64 12.05
C THR A 111 -19.50 -31.85 10.55
N LYS A 112 -19.98 -30.88 9.77
CA LYS A 112 -20.13 -31.00 8.32
C LYS A 112 -19.38 -29.90 7.59
N PHE A 113 -18.40 -30.27 6.76
CA PHE A 113 -17.64 -29.38 5.89
C PHE A 113 -18.29 -29.20 4.52
N ALA A 114 -18.88 -30.25 3.95
CA ALA A 114 -19.41 -30.34 2.59
C ALA A 114 -18.33 -30.16 1.51
N PRO A 115 -17.33 -31.07 1.43
CA PRO A 115 -16.13 -30.89 0.58
C PRO A 115 -16.44 -30.75 -0.91
N ASN A 116 -17.45 -31.43 -1.41
CA ASN A 116 -17.79 -31.49 -2.84
C ASN A 116 -18.83 -30.46 -3.29
N ASP A 117 -19.34 -29.61 -2.36
CA ASP A 117 -20.23 -28.52 -2.75
C ASP A 117 -19.41 -27.43 -3.47
N ASP A 118 -20.03 -26.77 -4.45
CA ASP A 118 -19.47 -25.57 -5.03
C ASP A 118 -19.38 -24.46 -3.98
N ILE A 119 -18.34 -23.63 -4.06
CA ILE A 119 -18.19 -22.44 -3.21
C ILE A 119 -18.78 -21.22 -3.90
N THR A 120 -19.52 -20.39 -3.17
CA THR A 120 -20.00 -19.11 -3.66
C THR A 120 -18.94 -18.00 -3.51
N ARG A 121 -19.12 -16.91 -4.26
CA ARG A 121 -18.18 -15.77 -4.19
C ARG A 121 -18.14 -15.13 -2.80
N GLU A 122 -19.27 -15.03 -2.10
CA GLU A 122 -19.29 -14.51 -0.72
C GLU A 122 -18.62 -15.47 0.28
N GLU A 123 -18.75 -16.79 0.10
CA GLU A 123 -18.02 -17.77 0.93
C GLU A 123 -16.51 -17.73 0.66
N ALA A 124 -16.11 -17.58 -0.60
CA ALA A 124 -14.71 -17.39 -0.97
C ALA A 124 -14.13 -16.09 -0.35
N ALA A 125 -14.89 -14.99 -0.34
CA ALA A 125 -14.47 -13.75 0.30
C ALA A 125 -14.16 -13.93 1.79
N VAL A 126 -14.96 -14.70 2.52
CA VAL A 126 -14.72 -15.00 3.95
C VAL A 126 -13.44 -15.82 4.15
N ILE A 127 -13.24 -16.88 3.35
CA ILE A 127 -12.02 -17.70 3.45
C ILE A 127 -10.77 -16.87 3.10
N LEU A 128 -10.83 -16.04 2.06
CA LEU A 128 -9.73 -15.15 1.68
C LEU A 128 -9.44 -14.11 2.77
N THR A 129 -10.48 -13.56 3.42
CA THR A 129 -10.32 -12.65 4.56
C THR A 129 -9.60 -13.31 5.71
N ASN A 130 -10.09 -14.46 6.15
CA ASN A 130 -9.47 -15.20 7.26
C ASN A 130 -8.04 -15.64 6.91
N THR A 131 -7.77 -15.96 5.64
CA THR A 131 -6.42 -16.27 5.18
C THR A 131 -5.50 -15.05 5.23
N ALA A 132 -5.98 -13.88 4.82
CA ALA A 132 -5.24 -12.63 4.93
C ALA A 132 -4.93 -12.28 6.39
N GLU A 133 -5.88 -12.45 7.30
CA GLU A 133 -5.70 -12.26 8.75
C GLU A 133 -4.70 -13.25 9.34
N PHE A 134 -4.76 -14.52 8.93
CA PHE A 134 -3.76 -15.53 9.32
C PHE A 134 -2.34 -15.15 8.82
N MET A 135 -2.23 -14.48 7.68
CA MET A 135 -0.97 -13.94 7.15
C MET A 135 -0.48 -12.70 7.89
N GLY A 136 -1.27 -12.10 8.78
CA GLY A 136 -0.93 -10.93 9.56
C GLY A 136 -1.64 -9.63 9.17
N VAL A 137 -2.58 -9.65 8.21
CA VAL A 137 -3.45 -8.49 7.95
C VAL A 137 -4.36 -8.29 9.15
N LYS A 138 -4.43 -7.08 9.69
CA LYS A 138 -5.31 -6.78 10.83
C LYS A 138 -6.80 -6.88 10.49
N GLU A 139 -7.60 -7.19 11.51
CA GLU A 139 -9.06 -7.26 11.38
C GLU A 139 -9.67 -5.90 11.05
N ASP A 140 -9.10 -4.82 11.58
CA ASP A 140 -9.63 -3.46 11.57
C ASP A 140 -8.99 -2.54 10.52
N ILE A 141 -8.52 -3.09 9.41
CA ILE A 141 -8.02 -2.25 8.30
C ILE A 141 -9.08 -1.25 7.83
N ALA A 142 -8.64 -0.08 7.39
CA ALA A 142 -9.52 0.92 6.80
C ALA A 142 -10.24 0.35 5.56
N LEU A 143 -11.57 0.27 5.64
CA LEU A 143 -12.40 -0.26 4.55
C LEU A 143 -12.93 0.90 3.71
N PHE A 144 -12.77 0.80 2.39
CA PHE A 144 -13.45 1.70 1.47
C PHE A 144 -14.96 1.49 1.51
N ASP A 145 -15.71 2.53 1.21
CA ASP A 145 -17.14 2.39 0.96
C ASP A 145 -17.34 1.56 -0.32
N THR A 146 -17.73 0.32 -0.14
CA THR A 146 -18.00 -0.60 -1.23
C THR A 146 -19.26 -0.16 -1.97
N VAL A 147 -19.14 0.06 -3.28
CA VAL A 147 -20.20 0.64 -4.13
C VAL A 147 -20.85 -0.41 -5.03
N PHE A 148 -20.80 -1.70 -4.70
CA PHE A 148 -21.46 -2.72 -5.51
C PHE A 148 -22.99 -2.54 -5.52
N SER A 149 -23.58 -2.53 -6.72
CA SER A 149 -25.02 -2.30 -6.90
C SER A 149 -25.88 -3.37 -6.24
N ASP A 150 -25.33 -4.56 -6.06
CA ASP A 150 -25.98 -5.73 -5.46
C ASP A 150 -25.51 -6.02 -4.03
N TYR A 151 -24.84 -5.06 -3.36
CA TYR A 151 -24.29 -5.27 -2.02
C TYR A 151 -25.33 -5.69 -0.98
N ASP A 152 -26.56 -5.21 -1.12
CA ASP A 152 -27.68 -5.59 -0.24
C ASP A 152 -28.03 -7.08 -0.33
N THR A 153 -27.61 -7.78 -1.38
CA THR A 153 -27.83 -9.23 -1.56
C THR A 153 -26.75 -10.08 -0.90
N VAL A 154 -25.64 -9.46 -0.46
CA VAL A 154 -24.61 -10.13 0.32
C VAL A 154 -25.18 -10.55 1.68
N SER A 155 -24.91 -11.79 2.09
CA SER A 155 -25.29 -12.26 3.43
C SER A 155 -24.60 -11.41 4.51
N ASP A 156 -25.32 -11.12 5.61
CA ASP A 156 -24.79 -10.26 6.67
C ASP A 156 -23.44 -10.74 7.24
N TRP A 157 -23.26 -12.07 7.34
CA TRP A 157 -22.01 -12.67 7.79
C TRP A 157 -20.82 -12.52 6.82
N ALA A 158 -21.07 -12.16 5.56
CA ALA A 158 -20.03 -12.00 4.54
C ALA A 158 -19.77 -10.54 4.15
N LYS A 159 -20.62 -9.59 4.58
CA LYS A 159 -20.55 -8.18 4.17
C LYS A 159 -19.19 -7.55 4.45
N GLU A 160 -18.67 -7.75 5.64
CA GLU A 160 -17.37 -7.21 6.03
C GLU A 160 -16.23 -7.80 5.18
N SER A 161 -16.26 -9.13 4.99
CA SER A 161 -15.26 -9.82 4.16
C SER A 161 -15.29 -9.37 2.71
N VAL A 162 -16.48 -9.13 2.13
CA VAL A 162 -16.60 -8.60 0.77
C VAL A 162 -15.97 -7.20 0.69
N ARG A 163 -16.23 -6.31 1.66
CA ARG A 163 -15.60 -4.99 1.73
C ARG A 163 -14.10 -5.07 1.89
N LYS A 164 -13.62 -5.95 2.78
CA LYS A 164 -12.20 -6.15 3.04
C LYS A 164 -11.47 -6.64 1.79
N MET A 165 -12.01 -7.63 1.09
CA MET A 165 -11.44 -8.15 -0.15
C MET A 165 -11.44 -7.14 -1.29
N ASP A 166 -12.45 -6.27 -1.37
CA ASP A 166 -12.48 -5.16 -2.32
C ASP A 166 -11.44 -4.09 -1.97
N SER A 167 -11.36 -3.69 -0.69
CA SER A 167 -10.38 -2.70 -0.20
C SER A 167 -8.92 -3.17 -0.41
N LEU A 168 -8.64 -4.44 -0.22
CA LEU A 168 -7.32 -5.06 -0.50
C LEU A 168 -7.06 -5.29 -2.00
N GLY A 169 -8.03 -5.01 -2.87
CA GLY A 169 -7.90 -5.27 -4.32
C GLY A 169 -7.88 -6.74 -4.71
N ILE A 170 -8.16 -7.65 -3.76
CA ILE A 170 -8.15 -9.11 -3.98
C ILE A 170 -9.34 -9.54 -4.83
N MET A 171 -10.56 -9.15 -4.42
CA MET A 171 -11.77 -9.43 -5.19
C MET A 171 -12.37 -8.13 -5.74
N ARG A 172 -12.80 -8.17 -6.97
CA ARG A 172 -13.48 -7.06 -7.66
C ARG A 172 -14.84 -7.51 -8.15
N GLY A 173 -15.66 -6.56 -8.63
CA GLY A 173 -16.93 -6.86 -9.29
C GLY A 173 -16.77 -7.70 -10.56
N VAL A 174 -17.87 -8.33 -11.00
CA VAL A 174 -17.93 -9.18 -12.21
C VAL A 174 -18.51 -8.47 -13.43
N GLY A 175 -18.72 -7.18 -13.34
CA GLY A 175 -19.31 -6.31 -14.37
C GLY A 175 -20.57 -5.59 -13.85
N ASP A 176 -20.97 -4.52 -14.52
CA ASP A 176 -22.12 -3.67 -14.18
C ASP A 176 -22.15 -3.24 -12.70
N ASN A 177 -20.98 -3.08 -12.11
CA ASN A 177 -20.77 -2.76 -10.70
C ASN A 177 -21.41 -3.78 -9.72
N ASN A 178 -21.51 -5.06 -10.10
CA ASN A 178 -22.04 -6.13 -9.27
C ASN A 178 -20.90 -7.01 -8.69
N PHE A 179 -21.04 -7.43 -7.44
CA PHE A 179 -20.20 -8.43 -6.81
C PHE A 179 -20.64 -9.86 -7.12
N SER A 180 -21.94 -10.08 -7.29
CA SER A 180 -22.60 -11.38 -7.51
C SER A 180 -22.34 -12.40 -6.38
N PRO A 181 -22.71 -12.10 -5.12
CA PRO A 181 -22.30 -12.87 -3.94
C PRO A 181 -22.72 -14.33 -3.96
N LYS A 182 -23.89 -14.62 -4.54
CA LYS A 182 -24.47 -15.99 -4.58
C LYS A 182 -24.04 -16.81 -5.79
N SER A 183 -23.30 -16.22 -6.72
CA SER A 183 -22.76 -16.96 -7.86
C SER A 183 -21.65 -17.91 -7.41
N ASN A 184 -21.56 -19.07 -8.06
CA ASN A 184 -20.46 -19.98 -7.84
C ASN A 184 -19.13 -19.37 -8.31
N TYR A 185 -18.05 -19.76 -7.66
CA TYR A 185 -16.71 -19.30 -7.97
C TYR A 185 -16.03 -20.27 -8.93
N THR A 186 -15.36 -19.74 -9.97
CA THR A 186 -14.66 -20.62 -10.91
C THR A 186 -13.22 -20.90 -10.47
N MET A 187 -12.62 -21.96 -11.02
CA MET A 187 -11.23 -22.31 -10.73
C MET A 187 -10.27 -21.20 -11.16
N GLU A 188 -10.45 -20.60 -12.37
CA GLU A 188 -9.63 -19.49 -12.82
C GLU A 188 -9.74 -18.25 -11.92
N GLN A 189 -10.97 -17.90 -11.49
CA GLN A 189 -11.18 -16.80 -10.56
C GLN A 189 -10.49 -17.05 -9.21
N SER A 190 -10.57 -18.28 -8.69
CA SER A 190 -9.93 -18.63 -7.43
C SER A 190 -8.40 -18.59 -7.49
N ALA A 191 -7.81 -19.06 -8.58
CA ALA A 191 -6.35 -18.97 -8.80
C ALA A 191 -5.88 -17.51 -8.85
N ILE A 192 -6.60 -16.65 -9.55
CA ILE A 192 -6.26 -15.22 -9.69
C ILE A 192 -6.35 -14.49 -8.35
N THR A 193 -7.41 -14.73 -7.57
CA THR A 193 -7.51 -14.08 -6.24
C THR A 193 -6.47 -14.62 -5.27
N MET A 194 -6.13 -15.89 -5.37
CA MET A 194 -5.07 -16.49 -4.54
C MET A 194 -3.68 -15.92 -4.91
N LEU A 195 -3.41 -15.70 -6.21
CA LEU A 195 -2.20 -15.01 -6.67
C LEU A 195 -2.12 -13.57 -6.14
N LYS A 196 -3.25 -12.83 -6.18
CA LYS A 196 -3.30 -11.48 -5.62
C LYS A 196 -3.03 -11.48 -4.12
N LEU A 197 -3.62 -12.42 -3.39
CA LEU A 197 -3.39 -12.57 -1.96
C LEU A 197 -1.93 -12.98 -1.66
N PHE A 198 -1.36 -13.87 -2.47
CA PHE A 198 0.06 -14.24 -2.37
C PHE A 198 0.99 -13.02 -2.55
N ASN A 199 0.68 -12.14 -3.50
CA ASN A 199 1.48 -10.95 -3.78
C ASN A 199 1.17 -9.76 -2.84
N LEU A 200 0.20 -9.91 -1.92
CA LEU A 200 -0.11 -8.88 -0.94
C LEU A 200 1.08 -8.70 0.01
N ASP A 201 1.57 -7.46 0.10
CA ASP A 201 2.52 -7.10 1.15
C ASP A 201 1.74 -6.88 2.46
N VAL A 202 1.75 -7.89 3.30
CA VAL A 202 1.03 -7.85 4.58
C VAL A 202 1.59 -6.80 5.55
N SER A 203 2.84 -6.37 5.36
CA SER A 203 3.42 -5.32 6.19
C SER A 203 2.69 -3.98 6.07
N ASP A 204 2.02 -3.76 4.94
CA ASP A 204 1.16 -2.59 4.72
C ASP A 204 -0.10 -2.61 5.61
N TYR A 205 -0.45 -3.77 6.20
CA TYR A 205 -1.69 -4.01 6.93
C TYR A 205 -1.47 -4.69 8.29
N ALA A 206 -0.21 -4.96 8.66
CA ALA A 206 0.14 -5.71 9.88
C ALA A 206 0.24 -4.84 11.14
N SER A 207 0.43 -3.53 10.99
CA SER A 207 0.48 -2.54 12.07
C SER A 207 -0.74 -1.64 12.03
N ASP A 208 -0.96 -0.80 13.06
CA ASP A 208 -1.97 0.25 13.03
C ASP A 208 -1.63 1.24 11.91
N VAL A 209 -2.20 0.97 10.73
CA VAL A 209 -1.97 1.77 9.53
C VAL A 209 -3.11 2.76 9.40
N TYR A 210 -2.77 4.02 9.49
CA TYR A 210 -3.70 5.11 9.24
C TYR A 210 -3.53 5.61 7.80
N GLU A 211 -4.61 5.64 7.04
CA GLU A 211 -4.64 6.27 5.73
C GLU A 211 -5.17 7.70 5.85
N VAL A 212 -4.42 8.66 5.31
CA VAL A 212 -4.87 10.03 5.12
C VAL A 212 -4.99 10.28 3.62
N LYS A 213 -6.20 10.46 3.12
CA LYS A 213 -6.43 10.86 1.72
C LYS A 213 -6.02 12.30 1.49
N ILE A 214 -5.18 12.52 0.50
CA ILE A 214 -4.68 13.84 0.10
C ILE A 214 -5.56 14.38 -1.04
N ASP A 215 -5.62 13.65 -2.17
CA ASP A 215 -6.45 14.00 -3.31
C ASP A 215 -6.59 12.80 -4.26
N GLY A 216 -7.78 12.52 -4.76
CA GLY A 216 -8.01 11.39 -5.69
C GLY A 216 -7.45 10.08 -5.18
N ASP A 217 -6.49 9.50 -5.91
CA ASP A 217 -5.80 8.25 -5.58
C ASP A 217 -4.50 8.46 -4.78
N LEU A 218 -4.16 9.71 -4.45
CA LEU A 218 -3.00 10.06 -3.64
C LEU A 218 -3.36 9.96 -2.16
N SER A 219 -2.67 9.09 -1.43
CA SER A 219 -2.85 8.88 0.00
C SER A 219 -1.51 8.72 0.71
N LEU A 220 -1.44 9.21 1.95
CA LEU A 220 -0.38 8.91 2.91
C LEU A 220 -0.85 7.80 3.84
N PHE A 221 0.02 6.83 4.04
CA PHE A 221 -0.17 5.75 5.01
C PHE A 221 0.86 5.88 6.12
N SER A 222 0.44 5.72 7.34
CA SER A 222 1.30 5.73 8.52
C SER A 222 1.14 4.42 9.28
N GLY A 223 2.22 3.65 9.41
CA GLY A 223 2.34 2.46 10.24
C GLY A 223 3.25 2.71 11.44
N GLU A 224 3.44 1.69 12.27
CA GLU A 224 4.21 1.78 13.52
C GLU A 224 5.68 2.23 13.29
N ASP A 225 6.34 1.64 12.30
CA ASP A 225 7.77 1.85 12.03
C ASP A 225 8.04 2.67 10.76
N LYS A 226 7.06 2.83 9.88
CA LYS A 226 7.25 3.48 8.58
C LYS A 226 6.01 4.22 8.08
N GLN A 227 6.24 5.21 7.23
CA GLN A 227 5.20 5.89 6.47
C GLN A 227 5.46 5.70 4.98
N TRP A 228 4.39 5.65 4.19
CA TRP A 228 4.53 5.56 2.74
C TRP A 228 3.40 6.29 2.02
N ILE A 229 3.70 6.71 0.81
CA ILE A 229 2.76 7.41 -0.06
C ILE A 229 2.39 6.49 -1.21
N LYS A 230 1.09 6.32 -1.44
CA LYS A 230 0.54 5.64 -2.62
C LYS A 230 -0.13 6.64 -3.55
N ASN A 231 0.05 6.42 -4.84
CA ASN A 231 -0.69 7.09 -5.90
C ASN A 231 -1.03 6.07 -6.98
N ASP A 232 -2.28 6.06 -7.44
CA ASP A 232 -2.80 5.08 -8.41
C ASP A 232 -2.51 3.62 -7.97
N GLY A 233 -2.68 3.33 -6.66
CA GLY A 233 -2.47 2.02 -6.05
C GLY A 233 -1.00 1.57 -5.93
N LYS A 234 -0.03 2.40 -6.35
CA LYS A 234 1.41 2.09 -6.27
C LYS A 234 2.08 2.86 -5.16
N ILE A 235 2.97 2.22 -4.41
CA ILE A 235 3.86 2.91 -3.49
C ILE A 235 4.85 3.71 -4.32
N ILE A 236 4.86 5.03 -4.13
CA ILE A 236 5.75 5.96 -4.82
C ILE A 236 6.87 6.48 -3.92
N PHE A 237 6.68 6.40 -2.60
CA PHE A 237 7.66 6.86 -1.62
C PHE A 237 7.48 6.06 -0.33
N THR A 238 8.60 5.72 0.33
CA THR A 238 8.62 5.12 1.67
C THR A 238 9.58 5.91 2.54
N TYR A 239 9.18 6.15 3.78
CA TYR A 239 9.97 6.77 4.81
C TYR A 239 10.07 5.83 6.01
N ASP A 240 11.26 5.33 6.29
CA ASP A 240 11.53 4.34 7.35
C ASP A 240 11.98 5.00 8.67
N GLY A 241 11.75 6.30 8.82
CA GLY A 241 12.20 7.06 9.99
C GLY A 241 13.68 7.44 9.93
N PRO A 242 14.22 8.10 10.96
CA PRO A 242 15.65 8.38 11.09
C PRO A 242 16.40 7.13 11.52
N GLU A 243 17.66 6.99 11.08
CA GLU A 243 18.57 5.91 11.48
C GLU A 243 18.95 5.94 12.97
N GLU A 244 18.60 6.98 13.72
CA GLU A 244 18.91 7.14 15.15
C GLU A 244 17.62 7.25 15.97
N ASP A 245 17.57 6.62 17.15
CA ASP A 245 16.54 6.68 18.17
C ASP A 245 16.20 8.13 18.59
N ILE A 246 15.37 8.80 17.80
CA ILE A 246 14.78 10.08 18.20
C ILE A 246 13.46 9.73 18.89
N ALA A 247 13.51 9.73 20.24
CA ALA A 247 12.44 9.27 21.12
C ALA A 247 11.10 10.03 21.01
N ASP A 248 11.02 11.09 20.20
CA ASP A 248 9.80 11.86 19.92
C ASP A 248 9.91 12.41 18.50
N ASP A 249 9.38 11.69 17.52
CA ASP A 249 9.34 12.14 16.14
C ASP A 249 8.20 13.14 15.92
N GLU A 250 8.54 14.43 15.95
CA GLU A 250 7.61 15.52 15.65
C GLU A 250 7.68 15.91 14.16
N ARG A 251 7.69 14.95 13.26
CA ARG A 251 7.71 15.23 11.82
C ARG A 251 6.29 15.29 11.25
N SER A 252 6.18 15.94 10.11
CA SER A 252 4.95 16.03 9.34
C SER A 252 5.26 15.84 7.87
N PHE A 253 4.39 15.19 7.15
CA PHE A 253 4.33 15.34 5.71
C PHE A 253 3.53 16.59 5.36
N VAL A 254 4.09 17.42 4.51
CA VAL A 254 3.38 18.59 3.99
C VAL A 254 3.22 18.41 2.50
N PHE A 255 1.98 18.25 2.08
CA PHE A 255 1.58 18.19 0.68
C PHE A 255 1.15 19.56 0.20
N PHE A 256 1.52 19.93 -1.02
CA PHE A 256 1.09 21.18 -1.64
C PHE A 256 0.89 21.00 -3.15
N GLU A 257 -0.03 21.76 -3.71
CA GLU A 257 -0.29 21.78 -5.13
C GLU A 257 0.54 22.89 -5.80
N LYS A 258 1.18 22.55 -6.93
CA LYS A 258 1.95 23.47 -7.76
C LYS A 258 1.61 23.21 -9.22
N SER A 259 1.07 24.22 -9.91
CA SER A 259 0.69 24.12 -11.32
C SER A 259 -0.18 22.89 -11.66
N GLY A 260 -1.13 22.55 -10.80
CA GLY A 260 -2.04 21.42 -10.97
C GLY A 260 -1.42 20.05 -10.66
N LYS A 261 -0.26 19.97 -10.03
CA LYS A 261 0.41 18.76 -9.59
C LYS A 261 0.67 18.80 -8.11
N TRP A 262 0.55 17.63 -7.46
CA TRP A 262 0.89 17.48 -6.06
C TRP A 262 2.37 17.20 -5.86
N TYR A 263 2.92 17.86 -4.83
CA TYR A 263 4.28 17.68 -4.30
C TYR A 263 4.20 17.49 -2.80
N PHE A 264 5.24 16.95 -2.19
CA PHE A 264 5.37 16.86 -0.74
C PHE A 264 6.81 17.06 -0.28
N TYR A 265 6.96 17.41 0.99
CA TYR A 265 8.22 17.38 1.71
C TYR A 265 7.99 16.91 3.15
N ILE A 266 9.07 16.52 3.82
CA ILE A 266 9.02 16.10 5.23
C ILE A 266 9.51 17.27 6.07
N HIS A 267 8.63 17.77 6.93
CA HIS A 267 8.93 18.85 7.86
C HIS A 267 9.28 18.28 9.22
N ASN A 268 10.38 18.76 9.84
CA ASN A 268 10.77 18.38 11.19
C ASN A 268 10.41 19.51 12.17
N ASN A 269 9.56 19.20 13.14
CA ASN A 269 9.04 20.15 14.12
C ASN A 269 9.96 20.38 15.34
N LYS A 270 10.99 19.52 15.58
CA LYS A 270 11.85 19.67 16.76
C LYS A 270 12.86 20.80 16.62
N SER A 271 12.76 21.76 17.55
CA SER A 271 13.63 22.91 17.65
C SER A 271 14.98 22.66 18.32
N GLU A 272 15.17 21.56 19.06
CA GLU A 272 16.32 21.41 19.96
C GLU A 272 17.54 20.70 19.37
N ASN A 273 17.42 19.98 18.27
CA ASN A 273 18.52 19.22 17.67
C ASN A 273 18.78 19.53 16.19
N TYR A 274 18.57 20.75 15.76
CA TYR A 274 19.09 21.23 14.47
C TYR A 274 20.62 21.29 14.48
N SER A 275 21.27 20.20 14.86
CA SER A 275 22.70 20.09 14.79
C SER A 275 23.14 19.72 13.38
N LYS A 276 23.65 20.73 12.70
CA LYS A 276 24.68 20.65 11.65
C LYS A 276 24.42 19.92 10.34
N ASN A 277 23.45 19.00 10.19
CA ASN A 277 23.33 18.16 8.98
C ASN A 277 22.01 18.27 8.21
N ASN A 278 20.96 18.94 8.68
CA ASN A 278 19.66 19.02 8.01
C ASN A 278 19.46 20.36 7.25
N LYS A 279 20.31 20.61 6.28
CA LYS A 279 20.26 21.88 5.54
C LYS A 279 19.30 21.90 4.35
N CYS A 280 18.86 20.77 3.88
CA CYS A 280 18.03 20.69 2.69
C CYS A 280 17.05 19.52 2.81
N THR A 281 15.78 19.82 2.72
CA THR A 281 14.73 18.80 2.56
C THR A 281 14.40 18.69 1.09
N GLY A 282 14.26 17.47 0.55
CA GLY A 282 13.80 17.29 -0.81
C GLY A 282 12.33 17.67 -0.95
N ILE A 283 11.99 18.28 -2.07
CA ILE A 283 10.60 18.40 -2.53
C ILE A 283 10.37 17.30 -3.56
N TYR A 284 9.45 16.41 -3.25
CA TYR A 284 9.19 15.20 -4.01
C TYR A 284 7.90 15.34 -4.81
N ASN A 285 7.93 14.86 -6.03
CA ASN A 285 6.75 14.78 -6.89
C ASN A 285 5.83 13.65 -6.44
N ALA A 286 4.57 13.95 -6.17
CA ALA A 286 3.62 12.98 -5.65
C ALA A 286 3.03 12.02 -6.73
N GLU A 287 3.42 12.16 -8.00
CA GLU A 287 3.09 11.18 -9.05
C GLU A 287 4.18 10.11 -9.18
N THR A 288 5.45 10.47 -8.95
CA THR A 288 6.60 9.61 -9.25
C THR A 288 7.41 9.22 -8.03
N GLY A 289 7.28 9.93 -6.90
CA GLY A 289 8.13 9.80 -5.72
C GLY A 289 9.56 10.35 -5.89
N ASN A 290 9.90 10.90 -7.05
CA ASN A 290 11.22 11.46 -7.29
C ASN A 290 11.37 12.86 -6.66
N MET A 291 12.57 13.14 -6.19
CA MET A 291 12.91 14.48 -5.75
C MET A 291 13.13 15.39 -6.97
N ASP A 292 12.23 16.36 -7.15
CA ASP A 292 12.29 17.32 -8.27
C ASP A 292 13.03 18.61 -7.87
N TYR A 293 12.92 19.02 -6.59
CA TYR A 293 13.50 20.28 -6.10
C TYR A 293 14.15 20.06 -4.72
N THR A 294 15.00 21.03 -4.36
CA THR A 294 15.59 21.09 -3.01
C THR A 294 14.96 22.26 -2.26
N LEU A 295 14.38 21.99 -1.09
CA LEU A 295 13.84 23.02 -0.23
C LEU A 295 14.98 23.72 0.51
N MET A 296 15.19 25.00 0.18
CA MET A 296 16.18 25.84 0.84
C MET A 296 15.59 26.41 2.12
N VAL A 297 15.78 25.73 3.23
CA VAL A 297 15.51 26.27 4.55
C VAL A 297 16.84 26.60 5.18
N ASP A 298 17.19 27.89 5.23
CA ASP A 298 18.39 28.33 5.92
C ASP A 298 18.13 28.23 7.44
N THR A 299 18.43 27.07 8.01
CA THR A 299 18.40 26.88 9.46
C THR A 299 19.50 27.71 10.08
N LEU A 300 19.25 29.01 10.17
CA LEU A 300 20.14 29.93 10.84
C LEU A 300 20.35 29.49 12.28
N ASN A 301 21.62 29.21 12.56
CA ASN A 301 22.21 29.00 13.86
C ASN A 301 21.72 30.01 14.90
N ASN A 302 20.66 29.71 15.62
CA ASN A 302 20.40 30.37 16.90
C ASN A 302 19.65 29.42 17.84
N ASN A 303 20.22 29.22 19.01
CA ASN A 303 19.78 28.39 20.15
C ASN A 303 18.44 28.81 20.78
N GLN A 304 17.45 29.26 20.02
CA GLN A 304 16.14 29.64 20.55
C GLN A 304 15.06 28.95 19.71
N GLY A 305 14.12 28.30 20.38
CA GLY A 305 13.04 27.53 19.78
C GLY A 305 12.38 28.25 18.61
N ARG A 306 12.35 27.61 17.45
CA ARG A 306 11.89 28.20 16.20
C ARG A 306 10.90 27.26 15.55
N THR A 307 9.85 27.87 15.06
CA THR A 307 8.88 27.18 14.18
C THR A 307 8.94 27.87 12.85
N ASP A 308 9.27 27.15 11.80
CA ASP A 308 9.25 27.68 10.45
C ASP A 308 7.91 27.31 9.79
N HIS A 309 7.35 28.25 9.06
CA HIS A 309 6.15 28.04 8.26
C HIS A 309 6.53 28.28 6.79
N ILE A 310 6.06 27.42 5.90
CA ILE A 310 6.37 27.52 4.48
C ILE A 310 5.06 27.64 3.72
N ASP A 311 4.93 28.70 2.98
CA ASP A 311 3.82 28.98 2.08
C ASP A 311 4.25 28.80 0.63
N PHE A 312 3.46 28.16 -0.22
CA PHE A 312 3.79 27.82 -1.60
C PHE A 312 2.97 28.61 -2.61
N ALA A 313 3.64 28.98 -3.69
CA ALA A 313 3.07 29.50 -4.94
C ALA A 313 3.58 28.66 -6.13
N ASP A 314 3.12 28.96 -7.34
CA ASP A 314 3.54 28.18 -8.52
C ASP A 314 5.01 28.36 -8.91
N ASP A 315 5.56 29.56 -8.70
CA ASP A 315 6.92 29.88 -9.14
C ASP A 315 7.92 30.03 -7.99
N TYR A 316 7.45 30.13 -6.75
CA TYR A 316 8.29 30.35 -5.57
C TYR A 316 7.62 29.79 -4.29
N TYR A 317 8.37 29.76 -3.22
CA TYR A 317 7.88 29.50 -1.87
C TYR A 317 8.45 30.49 -0.86
N MET A 318 7.69 30.76 0.19
CA MET A 318 8.07 31.69 1.24
C MET A 318 8.30 30.96 2.57
N VAL A 319 9.46 31.13 3.16
CA VAL A 319 9.81 30.61 4.48
C VAL A 319 9.63 31.72 5.51
N THR A 320 8.74 31.52 6.46
CA THR A 320 8.50 32.44 7.59
C THR A 320 9.06 31.83 8.86
N THR A 321 9.99 32.51 9.50
CA THR A 321 10.60 32.07 10.74
C THR A 321 10.01 32.83 11.92
N TYR A 322 9.65 32.10 12.99
CA TYR A 322 9.12 32.65 14.23
C TYR A 322 10.15 32.52 15.33
N GLY A 323 10.30 33.56 16.15
CA GLY A 323 11.09 33.59 17.36
C GLY A 323 10.21 33.77 18.60
N SER A 324 10.66 33.35 19.78
CA SER A 324 10.01 33.64 21.05
C SER A 324 10.79 34.69 21.83
N ALA A 325 10.11 35.65 22.45
CA ALA A 325 10.70 36.65 23.33
C ALA A 325 10.47 36.29 24.81
N GLY A 326 11.41 35.54 25.40
CA GLY A 326 11.41 35.34 26.84
C GLY A 326 10.32 34.41 27.38
N ALA A 327 9.91 34.58 28.64
CA ALA A 327 9.09 33.64 29.41
C ALA A 327 7.57 33.62 29.07
N GLU A 328 7.13 34.38 28.07
CA GLU A 328 5.73 34.41 27.62
C GLU A 328 5.61 33.71 26.25
N PRO A 329 4.53 32.95 25.99
CA PRO A 329 4.37 32.20 24.74
C PRO A 329 3.91 33.10 23.58
N VAL A 330 4.57 34.21 23.36
CA VAL A 330 4.29 35.12 22.25
C VAL A 330 5.32 34.87 21.15
N SER A 331 4.91 34.16 20.10
CA SER A 331 5.69 34.02 18.89
C SER A 331 5.54 35.25 17.99
N TYR A 332 6.65 35.76 17.48
CA TYR A 332 6.64 36.85 16.49
C TYR A 332 7.48 36.49 15.28
N ILE A 333 7.11 36.99 14.13
CA ILE A 333 7.87 36.76 12.89
C ILE A 333 9.22 37.43 13.04
N THR A 334 10.30 36.70 12.82
CA THR A 334 11.66 37.20 12.86
C THR A 334 12.27 37.37 11.48
N ASN A 335 11.86 36.54 10.53
CA ASN A 335 12.37 36.54 9.18
C ASN A 335 11.34 36.02 8.19
N MET A 336 11.32 36.60 6.99
CA MET A 336 10.58 36.07 5.84
C MET A 336 11.54 36.03 4.66
N GLU A 337 11.64 34.88 4.01
CA GLU A 337 12.54 34.64 2.90
C GLU A 337 11.78 34.01 1.73
N LEU A 338 11.97 34.57 0.53
CA LEU A 338 11.35 34.08 -0.69
C LEU A 338 12.39 33.37 -1.54
N TYR A 339 12.08 32.15 -1.98
CA TYR A 339 12.96 31.33 -2.80
C TYR A 339 12.27 30.87 -4.08
N SER A 340 13.01 30.82 -5.19
CA SER A 340 12.59 30.03 -6.36
C SER A 340 12.75 28.53 -6.09
N TYR A 341 12.10 27.71 -6.88
CA TYR A 341 12.28 26.24 -6.78
C TYR A 341 13.67 25.76 -7.23
N GLU A 342 14.43 26.60 -7.95
CA GLU A 342 15.84 26.37 -8.29
C GLU A 342 16.80 26.73 -7.15
N GLY A 343 16.27 27.22 -6.02
CA GLY A 343 17.04 27.54 -4.81
C GLY A 343 17.61 28.93 -4.80
N GLU A 344 17.18 29.82 -5.68
CA GLU A 344 17.58 31.24 -5.68
C GLU A 344 16.76 32.02 -4.64
N LYS A 345 17.42 32.78 -3.77
CA LYS A 345 16.74 33.68 -2.85
C LYS A 345 16.30 34.95 -3.61
N LEU A 346 14.99 35.10 -3.78
CA LEU A 346 14.38 36.19 -4.54
C LEU A 346 14.22 37.44 -3.71
N ALA A 347 13.83 37.31 -2.44
CA ALA A 347 13.64 38.41 -1.51
C ALA A 347 13.82 37.94 -0.06
N SER A 348 14.09 38.89 0.83
CA SER A 348 14.09 38.61 2.28
C SER A 348 13.77 39.87 3.07
N SER A 349 13.09 39.71 4.20
CA SER A 349 12.92 40.70 5.23
C SER A 349 13.32 40.16 6.57
N HIS A 350 13.85 41.02 7.43
CA HIS A 350 14.27 40.65 8.77
C HIS A 350 13.69 41.62 9.79
N TYR A 351 13.03 41.14 10.81
CA TYR A 351 12.51 41.95 11.90
C TYR A 351 13.42 41.86 13.11
N SER A 352 13.80 43.03 13.61
CA SER A 352 14.49 43.16 14.90
C SER A 352 13.61 43.97 15.86
N SER A 353 13.36 43.42 17.04
CA SER A 353 12.60 44.12 18.10
C SER A 353 13.19 45.49 18.49
N TYR A 354 14.43 45.78 18.09
CA TYR A 354 15.11 47.02 18.38
C TYR A 354 15.09 48.03 17.23
N LEU A 355 14.97 47.57 15.99
CA LEU A 355 15.15 48.44 14.82
C LEU A 355 13.89 48.59 13.98
N GLY A 356 12.86 47.77 14.24
CA GLY A 356 11.76 47.63 13.30
C GLY A 356 12.21 47.04 11.97
N GLY A 357 11.29 46.63 11.14
CA GLY A 357 11.55 46.12 9.79
C GLY A 357 10.26 46.00 9.03
N ASP A 358 10.33 46.13 7.70
CA ASP A 358 9.19 45.86 6.85
C ASP A 358 9.17 44.40 6.48
N PHE A 359 8.02 43.73 6.66
CA PHE A 359 7.80 42.36 6.21
C PHE A 359 7.57 42.35 4.70
N LEU A 360 7.87 41.21 4.05
CA LEU A 360 7.42 40.97 2.68
C LEU A 360 5.90 41.05 2.63
N ASP A 361 5.39 41.88 1.72
CA ASP A 361 3.96 42.07 1.56
C ASP A 361 3.35 40.82 0.91
N LYS A 362 2.42 40.17 1.62
CA LYS A 362 1.71 39.00 1.11
C LYS A 362 0.80 39.30 -0.08
N ASP A 363 0.42 40.57 -0.27
CA ASP A 363 -0.33 41.00 -1.45
C ASP A 363 0.60 41.12 -2.67
N GLU A 364 1.88 41.45 -2.46
CA GLU A 364 2.90 41.46 -3.51
C GLU A 364 3.41 40.06 -3.85
N TYR A 365 3.50 39.19 -2.85
CA TYR A 365 3.98 37.80 -2.98
C TYR A 365 2.91 36.78 -2.48
N PRO A 366 1.80 36.61 -3.20
CA PRO A 366 0.75 35.70 -2.76
C PRO A 366 1.17 34.23 -2.87
N CYS A 367 1.07 33.50 -1.75
CA CYS A 367 1.27 32.05 -1.69
C CYS A 367 -0.08 31.40 -1.40
N ASN A 368 -0.82 31.07 -2.44
CA ASN A 368 -2.22 30.63 -2.35
C ASN A 368 -2.43 29.15 -2.73
N ASN A 369 -1.36 28.40 -2.90
CA ASN A 369 -1.46 27.00 -3.30
C ASN A 369 -2.08 26.17 -2.18
N ARG A 370 -2.91 25.21 -2.57
CA ARG A 370 -3.54 24.28 -1.64
C ARG A 370 -2.48 23.46 -0.91
N GLN A 371 -2.57 23.40 0.41
CA GLN A 371 -1.66 22.66 1.26
C GLN A 371 -2.42 21.74 2.23
N ILE A 372 -1.86 20.57 2.51
CA ILE A 372 -2.34 19.62 3.50
C ILE A 372 -1.14 19.19 4.33
N ARG A 373 -1.22 19.41 5.65
CA ARG A 373 -0.22 18.94 6.60
C ARG A 373 -0.77 17.74 7.36
N VAL A 374 0.04 16.70 7.44
CA VAL A 374 -0.26 15.50 8.22
C VAL A 374 0.87 15.30 9.23
N ASP A 375 0.55 15.51 10.50
CA ASP A 375 1.49 15.31 11.60
C ASP A 375 1.59 13.81 11.95
N PHE A 376 2.79 13.35 12.30
CA PHE A 376 2.98 12.03 12.86
C PHE A 376 2.55 12.09 14.33
N GLU A 377 1.29 11.82 14.61
CA GLU A 377 0.86 11.61 15.98
C GLU A 377 1.27 10.20 16.41
N LYS A 378 1.88 10.10 17.58
CA LYS A 378 2.04 8.81 18.26
C LYS A 378 0.65 8.29 18.60
N ALA A 379 0.28 7.14 18.03
CA ALA A 379 -0.85 6.35 18.48
C ALA A 379 -0.59 5.79 19.88
#